data_94b0c0f958ed55aed936c3d0dbc3879f
#
_entry.id   94b0c0f958ed55aed936c3d0dbc3879f
#
_cell.length_a   1.000
_cell.length_b   1.000
_cell.length_c   1.000
_cell.angle_alpha   90.00
_cell.angle_beta   90.00
_cell.angle_gamma   90.00
#
_symmetry.space_group_name_H-M   'P 1'
#
loop_
_entity.id
_entity.type
_entity.pdbx_description
1 polymer ?
#
loop_
_entity_poly.entity_id
_entity_poly.type
_entity_poly.pdbx_seq_one_letter_code
_entity_poly.pdbx_strand_id
1 'polypeptide(L)'
;MEVNKQILLKQIGAKIAYYRTLRDMSQSELAKRVYLSRSALSRIERGKYHDNVSVITLSDIAEALQIDITLLVTFNEMEKQMWWNPLPSELKDEEEDESEDENSVAGVQAEYQKEI
;
A
#
# COMPACT_ATOMS: atom_id res chain seq x y z
N MET A 1 4.98 11.36 -21.82
CA MET A 1 3.86 11.19 -20.92
C MET A 1 4.36 10.70 -19.58
N GLU A 2 3.91 11.34 -18.52
CA GLU A 2 4.41 11.01 -17.20
C GLU A 2 3.57 9.98 -16.53
N VAL A 3 4.21 9.09 -15.81
CA VAL A 3 3.53 8.13 -14.97
C VAL A 3 3.04 8.86 -13.72
N ASN A 4 1.80 8.61 -13.35
CA ASN A 4 1.27 9.17 -12.11
C ASN A 4 1.83 8.36 -10.94
N LYS A 5 2.79 8.95 -10.26
CA LYS A 5 3.51 8.24 -9.21
C LYS A 5 2.63 7.90 -8.01
N GLN A 6 1.62 8.74 -7.75
CA GLN A 6 0.71 8.46 -6.65
C GLN A 6 -0.10 7.19 -6.93
N ILE A 7 -0.56 7.03 -8.15
CA ILE A 7 -1.30 5.83 -8.51
C ILE A 7 -0.38 4.62 -8.48
N LEU A 8 0.84 4.77 -8.99
CA LEU A 8 1.81 3.68 -8.96
C LEU A 8 2.04 3.20 -7.53
N LEU A 9 2.25 4.13 -6.60
CA LEU A 9 2.48 3.75 -5.21
C LEU A 9 1.27 3.07 -4.60
N LYS A 10 0.06 3.52 -4.96
CA LYS A 10 -1.15 2.87 -4.48
C LYS A 10 -1.29 1.46 -5.03
N GLN A 11 -0.91 1.26 -6.27
CA GLN A 11 -0.98 -0.07 -6.87
C GLN A 11 0.00 -1.02 -6.20
N ILE A 12 1.22 -0.56 -5.96
CA ILE A 12 2.20 -1.39 -5.26
C ILE A 12 1.70 -1.71 -3.86
N GLY A 13 1.19 -0.70 -3.16
CA GLY A 13 0.67 -0.93 -1.82
C GLY A 13 -0.50 -1.91 -1.80
N ALA A 14 -1.38 -1.82 -2.79
CA ALA A 14 -2.51 -2.73 -2.89
C ALA A 14 -2.05 -4.16 -3.14
N LYS A 15 -1.00 -4.34 -3.94
CA LYS A 15 -0.47 -5.68 -4.19
C LYS A 15 0.15 -6.26 -2.93
N ILE A 16 0.82 -5.43 -2.13
CA ILE A 16 1.36 -5.90 -0.85
C ILE A 16 0.22 -6.39 0.04
N ALA A 17 -0.83 -5.58 0.17
CA ALA A 17 -1.96 -5.97 1.01
C ALA A 17 -2.63 -7.24 0.51
N TYR A 18 -2.74 -7.38 -0.81
CA TYR A 18 -3.36 -8.54 -1.42
C TYR A 18 -2.59 -9.82 -1.06
N TYR A 19 -1.28 -9.80 -1.28
CA TYR A 19 -0.48 -11.01 -1.01
C TYR A 19 -0.34 -11.26 0.49
N ARG A 20 -0.32 -10.20 1.28
CA ARG A 20 -0.31 -10.36 2.73
C ARG A 20 -1.58 -11.07 3.19
N THR A 21 -2.72 -10.65 2.66
CA THR A 21 -3.99 -11.25 3.00
C THR A 21 -4.05 -12.71 2.56
N LEU A 22 -3.53 -13.02 1.39
CA LEU A 22 -3.48 -14.40 0.93
C LEU A 22 -2.64 -15.29 1.83
N ARG A 23 -1.64 -14.71 2.49
CA ARG A 23 -0.80 -15.45 3.42
C ARG A 23 -1.37 -15.45 4.84
N ASP A 24 -2.58 -14.92 5.03
CA ASP A 24 -3.22 -14.87 6.35
C ASP A 24 -2.37 -14.13 7.37
N MET A 25 -1.73 -13.08 6.95
CA MET A 25 -0.81 -12.33 7.79
C MET A 25 -1.40 -10.97 8.11
N SER A 26 -1.36 -10.56 9.37
CA SER A 26 -1.81 -9.22 9.74
C SER A 26 -0.76 -8.19 9.38
N GLN A 27 -1.18 -6.92 9.34
CA GLN A 27 -0.20 -5.85 9.11
C GLN A 27 0.88 -5.85 10.18
N SER A 28 0.49 -6.08 11.43
CA SER A 28 1.47 -6.12 12.52
C SER A 28 2.48 -7.23 12.32
N GLU A 29 2.00 -8.38 11.89
CA GLU A 29 2.88 -9.51 11.68
C GLU A 29 3.87 -9.26 10.55
N LEU A 30 3.40 -8.75 9.42
CA LEU A 30 4.30 -8.46 8.32
C LEU A 30 5.27 -7.35 8.69
N ALA A 31 4.78 -6.30 9.34
CA ALA A 31 5.62 -5.18 9.73
C ALA A 31 6.76 -5.66 10.61
N LYS A 32 6.45 -6.52 11.56
CA LYS A 32 7.47 -7.06 12.47
C LYS A 32 8.53 -7.84 11.68
N ARG A 33 8.12 -8.59 10.71
CA ARG A 33 9.07 -9.42 9.94
C ARG A 33 10.03 -8.58 9.09
N VAL A 34 9.62 -7.38 8.71
CA VAL A 34 10.47 -6.53 7.88
C VAL A 34 10.99 -5.32 8.63
N TYR A 35 10.87 -5.36 9.96
CA TYR A 35 11.43 -4.32 10.83
C TYR A 35 10.84 -2.93 10.56
N LEU A 36 9.56 -2.90 10.25
CA LEU A 36 8.83 -1.64 10.11
C LEU A 36 7.81 -1.54 11.23
N SER A 37 7.40 -0.33 11.54
CA SER A 37 6.27 -0.16 12.43
C SER A 37 4.99 -0.51 11.64
N ARG A 38 3.95 -0.91 12.36
CA ARG A 38 2.69 -1.19 11.71
C ARG A 38 2.16 0.05 10.99
N SER A 39 2.37 1.21 11.59
CA SER A 39 1.96 2.46 11.00
C SER A 39 2.67 2.72 9.67
N ALA A 40 3.96 2.43 9.60
CA ALA A 40 4.71 2.61 8.36
C ALA A 40 4.20 1.64 7.28
N LEU A 41 3.98 0.38 7.64
CA LEU A 41 3.47 -0.57 6.67
C LEU A 41 2.08 -0.18 6.20
N SER A 42 1.24 0.30 7.10
CA SER A 42 -0.09 0.75 6.73
C SER A 42 -0.02 1.87 5.70
N ARG A 43 0.89 2.82 5.88
CA ARG A 43 1.05 3.90 4.91
C ARG A 43 1.53 3.38 3.56
N ILE A 44 2.44 2.42 3.59
CA ILE A 44 2.93 1.81 2.34
C ILE A 44 1.75 1.14 1.61
N GLU A 45 0.96 0.37 2.32
CA GLU A 45 -0.16 -0.34 1.69
C GLU A 45 -1.21 0.60 1.12
N ARG A 46 -1.35 1.79 1.70
CA ARG A 46 -2.28 2.77 1.19
C ARG A 46 -1.68 3.70 0.13
N GLY A 47 -0.40 3.49 -0.20
CA GLY A 47 0.27 4.34 -1.17
C GLY A 47 0.52 5.73 -0.64
N LYS A 48 0.62 5.87 0.68
CA LYS A 48 0.80 7.17 1.30
C LYS A 48 2.13 7.32 1.99
N TYR A 49 3.06 6.47 1.66
CA TYR A 49 4.38 6.56 2.25
C TYR A 49 5.05 7.83 1.70
N HIS A 50 5.60 8.61 2.63
CA HIS A 50 6.05 9.91 2.30
C HIS A 50 7.07 9.95 1.23
N ASP A 51 8.10 9.21 1.42
CA ASP A 51 9.17 9.16 0.52
C ASP A 51 9.10 7.94 -0.24
N ASN A 52 8.98 7.61 -1.20
CA ASN A 52 8.96 6.40 -1.95
C ASN A 52 9.40 5.21 -1.14
N VAL A 53 8.86 4.08 -1.41
CA VAL A 53 9.29 2.82 -0.85
C VAL A 53 10.53 2.39 -1.60
N SER A 54 11.59 2.05 -0.89
CA SER A 54 12.83 1.63 -1.54
C SER A 54 12.70 0.22 -2.11
N VAL A 55 13.52 -0.08 -3.11
CA VAL A 55 13.55 -1.43 -3.68
C VAL A 55 13.94 -2.44 -2.63
N ILE A 56 14.83 -2.07 -1.72
CA ILE A 56 15.23 -2.98 -0.65
C ILE A 56 14.05 -3.30 0.26
N THR A 57 13.24 -2.30 0.61
CA THR A 57 12.06 -2.55 1.42
C THR A 57 11.08 -3.46 0.69
N LEU A 58 10.88 -3.24 -0.60
CA LEU A 58 10.00 -4.11 -1.38
C LEU A 58 10.54 -5.53 -1.45
N SER A 59 11.84 -5.67 -1.57
CA SER A 59 12.47 -6.98 -1.59
C SER A 59 12.26 -7.70 -0.26
N ASP A 60 12.43 -6.98 0.84
CA ASP A 60 12.22 -7.56 2.16
C ASP A 60 10.77 -7.99 2.36
N ILE A 61 9.83 -7.18 1.89
CA ILE A 61 8.42 -7.52 1.98
C ILE A 61 8.12 -8.76 1.14
N ALA A 62 8.63 -8.80 -0.08
CA ALA A 62 8.41 -9.95 -0.95
C ALA A 62 8.96 -11.22 -0.32
N GLU A 63 10.14 -11.12 0.27
CA GLU A 63 10.75 -12.26 0.92
C GLU A 63 9.90 -12.73 2.11
N ALA A 64 9.44 -11.80 2.92
CA ALA A 64 8.60 -12.15 4.08
C ALA A 64 7.29 -12.79 3.64
N LEU A 65 6.77 -12.38 2.49
CA LEU A 65 5.55 -12.96 1.93
C LEU A 65 5.80 -14.20 1.12
N GLN A 66 7.06 -14.51 0.87
CA GLN A 66 7.51 -15.66 0.06
C GLN A 66 6.93 -15.58 -1.35
N ILE A 67 7.05 -14.41 -1.95
CA ILE A 67 6.67 -14.20 -3.34
C ILE A 67 7.82 -13.54 -4.07
N ASP A 68 7.79 -13.63 -5.38
CA ASP A 68 8.77 -12.95 -6.20
C ASP A 68 8.46 -11.45 -6.18
N ILE A 69 9.47 -10.61 -6.07
CA ILE A 69 9.28 -9.17 -6.02
C ILE A 69 8.55 -8.66 -7.27
N THR A 70 8.68 -9.35 -8.38
CA THR A 70 8.01 -8.93 -9.60
C THR A 70 6.50 -8.90 -9.45
N LEU A 71 5.95 -9.71 -8.53
CA LEU A 71 4.51 -9.67 -8.30
C LEU A 71 4.07 -8.33 -7.71
N LEU A 72 4.98 -7.60 -7.09
CA LEU A 72 4.65 -6.30 -6.51
C LEU A 72 4.83 -5.15 -7.50
N VAL A 73 5.63 -5.36 -8.54
CA VAL A 73 6.01 -4.26 -9.43
C VAL A 73 5.71 -4.53 -10.90
N THR A 74 4.88 -5.53 -11.18
CA THR A 74 4.42 -5.79 -12.55
C THR A 74 2.96 -5.41 -12.65
N PHE A 75 2.58 -4.76 -13.73
CA PHE A 75 1.24 -4.20 -13.87
C PHE A 75 0.63 -4.62 -15.20
N ASN A 76 -0.68 -4.92 -15.18
CA ASN A 76 -1.36 -5.28 -16.41
C ASN A 76 -1.79 -4.01 -17.15
N GLU A 77 -2.38 -4.18 -18.30
CA GLU A 77 -2.75 -3.04 -19.14
C GLU A 77 -3.76 -2.13 -18.48
N MET A 78 -4.73 -2.70 -17.77
CA MET A 78 -5.71 -1.90 -17.08
C MET A 78 -5.07 -1.07 -16.00
N GLU A 79 -4.15 -1.66 -15.25
CA GLU A 79 -3.45 -0.94 -14.19
C GLU A 79 -2.61 0.19 -14.77
N LYS A 80 -1.95 -0.08 -15.91
CA LYS A 80 -1.11 0.93 -16.53
C LYS A 80 -1.91 2.11 -17.06
N GLN A 81 -3.11 1.84 -17.54
CA GLN A 81 -3.94 2.94 -18.02
C GLN A 81 -4.28 3.93 -16.94
N MET A 82 -4.32 3.50 -15.69
CA MET A 82 -4.63 4.40 -14.58
C MET A 82 -3.52 5.43 -14.35
N TRP A 83 -2.33 5.16 -14.85
CA TRP A 83 -1.20 6.08 -14.63
C TRP A 83 -1.40 7.41 -15.36
N TRP A 84 -2.05 7.39 -16.52
CA TRP A 84 -2.23 8.61 -17.28
C TRP A 84 -3.68 8.89 -17.63
N ASN A 85 -4.59 8.06 -17.14
CA ASN A 85 -6.01 8.29 -17.29
C ASN A 85 -6.72 8.15 -15.96
N PRO A 86 -6.39 9.00 -14.98
CA PRO A 86 -7.03 8.87 -13.68
C PRO A 86 -8.48 9.33 -13.78
N LEU A 87 -9.29 8.90 -12.82
CA LEU A 87 -10.65 9.36 -12.75
C LEU A 87 -10.67 10.86 -12.54
N PRO A 88 -11.59 11.56 -13.21
CA PRO A 88 -11.73 13.00 -12.97
C PRO A 88 -12.03 13.27 -11.50
N SER A 89 -11.52 14.36 -10.98
CA SER A 89 -11.68 14.67 -9.56
C SER A 89 -13.14 14.81 -9.18
N GLU A 90 -13.99 15.28 -10.05
CA GLU A 90 -15.39 15.46 -9.70
C GLU A 90 -16.11 14.16 -9.51
N LEU A 91 -15.51 13.03 -9.86
CA LEU A 91 -16.11 11.73 -9.63
C LEU A 91 -15.62 11.06 -8.37
N LYS A 92 -14.77 11.71 -7.58
CA LYS A 92 -14.23 11.13 -6.37
C LYS A 92 -14.93 11.66 -5.15
N ASP A 93 -15.00 10.80 -4.12
CA ASP A 93 -15.47 11.26 -2.84
C ASP A 93 -14.46 12.21 -2.26
N GLU A 94 -14.95 13.19 -1.54
CA GLU A 94 -14.06 14.12 -0.98
C GLU A 94 -13.59 13.81 0.36
N GLU A 95 -14.23 12.93 0.98
CA GLU A 95 -13.91 12.70 2.32
C GLU A 95 -12.67 12.04 2.53
N GLU A 96 -12.15 11.55 1.59
CA GLU A 96 -11.10 10.84 1.85
C GLU A 96 -10.11 11.41 2.52
N ASP A 97 -10.01 11.91 2.95
CA ASP A 97 -8.95 12.36 3.56
C ASP A 97 -8.59 11.88 4.71
N GLU A 98 -8.41 11.54 4.90
CA GLU A 98 -8.08 11.10 5.81
C GLU A 98 -7.26 11.14 6.51
N SER A 99 -7.07 11.67 6.51
CA SER A 99 -6.28 11.76 7.16
C SER A 99 -6.07 11.22 8.17
N GLU A 100 -6.33 10.91 8.29
CA GLU A 100 -6.20 10.44 9.18
C GLU A 100 -5.67 9.88 9.79
N ASP A 101 -5.47 9.77 9.56
CA ASP A 101 -4.91 9.17 10.03
C ASP A 101 -4.11 8.74 10.57
N GLU A 102 -3.80 9.12 10.52
CA GLU A 102 -2.83 8.64 11.06
C GLU A 102 -2.81 8.51 12.32
N ASN A 103 -3.23 9.04 12.78
CA ASN A 103 -3.31 8.80 14.08
C ASN A 103 -4.43 8.22 14.36
N SER A 104 -5.07 8.22 13.69
CA SER A 104 -6.02 7.68 13.97
C SER A 104 -6.08 6.51 13.95
N VAL A 105 -5.76 6.42 13.78
CA VAL A 105 -5.84 5.54 13.82
C VAL A 105 -6.02 5.06 14.45
N ALA A 106 -6.24 5.33 14.86
CA ALA A 106 -6.42 4.94 15.43
C ALA A 106 -7.12 4.52 15.41
N GLY A 107 -7.45 4.83 15.12
CA GLY A 107 -7.93 4.46 14.89
C GLY A 107 -8.07 3.95 14.27
N VAL A 108 -8.10 3.82 13.72
CA VAL A 108 -7.99 3.18 13.13
C VAL A 108 -7.51 2.55 13.28
N GLN A 109 -7.28 2.49 13.62
CA GLN A 109 -6.85 1.86 13.77
C GLN A 109 -7.09 1.37 14.44
N ALA A 110 -7.49 1.51 14.59
CA ALA A 110 -7.56 0.94 15.02
C ALA A 110 -8.18 0.25 14.92
N GLU A 111 -8.54 0.39 14.39
CA GLU A 111 -8.86 -0.25 13.98
C GLU A 111 -8.84 -0.87 13.45
N TYR A 112 -8.64 -0.96 13.01
CA TYR A 112 -8.34 -1.71 12.32
C TYR A 112 -8.01 -2.33 12.75
N GLN A 113 -7.78 -2.46 13.32
CA GLN A 113 -7.32 -2.99 13.66
C GLN A 113 -7.67 -3.70 14.05
N LYS A 114 -8.03 -3.87 13.90
CA LYS A 114 -8.18 -4.51 13.93
C LYS A 114 -8.26 -5.06 13.44
N GLU A 115 -8.06 -4.88 12.80
CA GLU A 115 -7.78 -5.24 12.21
C GLU A 115 -7.85 -5.57 11.90
N ILE A 116 -8.01 -5.66 11.66
CA ILE A 116 -7.77 -5.98 11.11
C ILE A 116 -7.73 -6.18 11.06
#